data_a96b8add39e214eed1b59d79fa777b31
#
_entry.id   a96b8add39e214eed1b59d79fa777b31
#
_cell.length_a   1.000
_cell.length_b   1.000
_cell.length_c   1.000
_cell.angle_alpha   90.00
_cell.angle_beta   90.00
_cell.angle_gamma   90.00
#
_symmetry.space_group_name_H-M   'P 1'
#
loop_
_entity.id
_entity.type
_entity.pdbx_description
1 polymer ?
#
loop_
_entity_poly.entity_id
_entity_poly.type
_entity_poly.pdbx_seq_one_letter_code
_entity_poly.pdbx_strand_id
1 'polypeptide(L)'
;MRWKIPKINDKNLKKYEFLCAPDILKTILINRNVDAEYAKKLISYPYEMIEQPLTLLNIDNAANVLCEAINTEQPIEIFADYDCDGLTSGYILYTFLSCVGAEVFVHYPERKDGYGLNLTWCKLVVDKYKNNKIKPLVITVDNGITKKEEVKYLRDNNIDVLITDHHLPQQNLLPQNCEILDPHLDESTFGQYLCGAGVAWNLIRYIEKQELQEDYSISNYLIPILAIGTIADVMPLSIYNQCVILCGLQIMNSSNAPESIAMFKEQLASGNTITPKTIGWELAPMLNACGRLNQITSAANFFYEDDKEKLYDILDNIFNMNEKRKELEKEAIKNIDKNVNLSHKIVIAIADKYPVGLQGLIAGKLKTKYGLPAIVLSSSGDTYSGSCRSDNISLNKLVKGAKEKHLIKEFGGHKNAGGIKIYKTELENFIEFCDNKIKELQETGELNEEQEPEILVDGYLSLIDINNTNSDIINKFAYNKESFPQPIFIFKHLLVEQFNYSKNNSNNICFVLKDTAKIEKKIWGWGLGELYKQLGEPVLIDIAGSIERDFRMPTVSTLRIIDIKASDL
;
A
#
# COMPACT_ATOMS: atom_id res chain seq x y z
N MET A 1 -2.01 5.83 -27.10
CA MET A 1 -2.77 6.30 -25.91
C MET A 1 -3.29 7.72 -26.12
N ARG A 2 -4.46 8.07 -25.58
CA ARG A 2 -5.00 9.44 -25.65
C ARG A 2 -4.47 10.26 -24.47
N TRP A 3 -3.90 11.44 -24.74
CA TRP A 3 -3.44 12.36 -23.70
C TRP A 3 -4.55 13.35 -23.39
N LYS A 4 -4.96 13.39 -22.13
CA LYS A 4 -6.03 14.29 -21.66
C LYS A 4 -5.43 15.37 -20.78
N ILE A 5 -5.47 16.58 -21.29
CA ILE A 5 -4.99 17.76 -20.58
C ILE A 5 -6.18 18.38 -19.86
N PRO A 6 -6.13 18.61 -18.54
CA PRO A 6 -7.17 19.33 -17.85
C PRO A 6 -7.30 20.75 -18.40
N LYS A 7 -8.54 21.22 -18.59
CA LYS A 7 -8.78 22.63 -18.93
C LYS A 7 -8.60 23.46 -17.65
N ILE A 8 -7.48 24.13 -17.51
CA ILE A 8 -7.26 25.07 -16.42
C ILE A 8 -8.11 26.32 -16.69
N ASN A 9 -8.96 26.68 -15.73
CA ASN A 9 -9.72 27.91 -15.78
C ASN A 9 -8.92 29.02 -15.07
N ASP A 10 -8.71 30.18 -15.70
CA ASP A 10 -7.98 31.33 -15.11
C ASP A 10 -8.52 31.76 -13.75
N LYS A 11 -9.83 31.57 -13.49
CA LYS A 11 -10.41 31.79 -12.16
C LYS A 11 -9.84 30.86 -11.08
N ASN A 12 -9.41 29.65 -11.46
CA ASN A 12 -8.80 28.73 -10.53
C ASN A 12 -7.36 29.12 -10.22
N LEU A 13 -6.60 29.64 -11.19
CA LEU A 13 -5.22 30.11 -10.96
C LEU A 13 -5.16 31.17 -9.87
N LYS A 14 -6.08 32.14 -9.89
CA LYS A 14 -6.12 33.23 -8.89
C LYS A 14 -6.29 32.74 -7.45
N LYS A 15 -7.00 31.61 -7.24
CA LYS A 15 -7.18 31.04 -5.90
C LYS A 15 -5.88 30.51 -5.28
N TYR A 16 -4.85 30.27 -6.10
CA TYR A 16 -3.56 29.71 -5.64
C TYR A 16 -2.40 30.72 -5.76
N GLU A 17 -2.68 31.99 -6.13
CA GLU A 17 -1.66 33.04 -6.22
C GLU A 17 -0.94 33.29 -4.89
N PHE A 18 -1.65 33.12 -3.77
CA PHE A 18 -1.10 33.28 -2.43
C PHE A 18 -0.16 32.16 -1.99
N LEU A 19 -0.11 31.03 -2.72
CA LEU A 19 0.78 29.93 -2.37
C LEU A 19 2.22 30.27 -2.73
N CYS A 20 3.08 30.30 -1.72
CA CYS A 20 4.52 30.40 -1.90
C CYS A 20 5.09 29.04 -2.28
N ALA A 21 4.87 28.60 -3.51
CA ALA A 21 5.27 27.28 -4.01
C ALA A 21 5.80 27.38 -5.44
N PRO A 22 6.69 26.45 -5.87
CA PRO A 22 7.12 26.34 -7.26
C PRO A 22 5.95 26.10 -8.21
N ASP A 23 6.02 26.67 -9.41
CA ASP A 23 4.93 26.62 -10.39
C ASP A 23 4.53 25.19 -10.78
N ILE A 24 5.49 24.27 -10.84
CA ILE A 24 5.22 22.86 -11.11
C ILE A 24 4.28 22.25 -10.05
N LEU A 25 4.49 22.58 -8.77
CA LEU A 25 3.64 22.09 -7.69
C LEU A 25 2.25 22.72 -7.72
N LYS A 26 2.18 24.05 -7.97
CA LYS A 26 0.88 24.73 -8.15
C LYS A 26 0.08 24.09 -9.28
N THR A 27 0.73 23.84 -10.42
CA THR A 27 0.09 23.20 -11.57
C THR A 27 -0.47 21.82 -11.22
N ILE A 28 0.28 20.98 -10.51
CA ILE A 28 -0.18 19.66 -10.06
C ILE A 28 -1.42 19.80 -9.16
N LEU A 29 -1.37 20.67 -8.15
CA LEU A 29 -2.45 20.82 -7.17
C LEU A 29 -3.73 21.39 -7.80
N ILE A 30 -3.61 22.36 -8.69
CA ILE A 30 -4.73 22.95 -9.43
C ILE A 30 -5.41 21.91 -10.31
N ASN A 31 -4.64 21.14 -11.08
CA ASN A 31 -5.18 20.12 -11.99
C ASN A 31 -5.86 18.96 -11.27
N ARG A 32 -5.50 18.74 -10.02
CA ARG A 32 -6.11 17.72 -9.15
C ARG A 32 -7.25 18.27 -8.30
N ASN A 33 -7.65 19.53 -8.52
CA ASN A 33 -8.70 20.21 -7.78
C ASN A 33 -8.51 20.15 -6.25
N VAL A 34 -7.28 20.17 -5.79
CA VAL A 34 -6.99 20.28 -4.35
C VAL A 34 -7.48 21.64 -3.88
N ASP A 35 -8.27 21.69 -2.82
CA ASP A 35 -8.75 22.96 -2.26
C ASP A 35 -7.57 23.87 -1.88
N ALA A 36 -7.70 25.18 -2.12
CA ALA A 36 -6.58 26.13 -1.97
C ALA A 36 -6.10 26.25 -0.50
N GLU A 37 -7.00 26.15 0.49
CA GLU A 37 -6.64 26.16 1.91
C GLU A 37 -5.93 24.87 2.32
N TYR A 38 -6.41 23.73 1.82
CA TYR A 38 -5.71 22.46 2.01
C TYR A 38 -4.36 22.43 1.30
N ALA A 39 -4.26 23.01 0.10
CA ALA A 39 -3.00 23.15 -0.63
C ALA A 39 -1.98 23.99 0.18
N LYS A 40 -2.44 25.06 0.84
CA LYS A 40 -1.60 25.87 1.74
C LYS A 40 -1.07 25.06 2.92
N LYS A 41 -1.94 24.31 3.61
CA LYS A 41 -1.54 23.45 4.72
C LYS A 41 -0.53 22.41 4.24
N LEU A 42 -0.82 21.71 3.15
CA LEU A 42 0.04 20.69 2.57
C LEU A 42 1.46 21.20 2.26
N ILE A 43 1.58 22.44 1.74
CA ILE A 43 2.86 23.01 1.33
C ILE A 43 3.62 23.62 2.51
N SER A 44 2.95 24.41 3.33
CA SER A 44 3.57 25.29 4.32
C SER A 44 3.46 24.79 5.75
N TYR A 45 2.37 24.07 6.06
CA TYR A 45 2.02 23.70 7.43
C TYR A 45 1.39 22.30 7.51
N PRO A 46 2.04 21.25 6.98
CA PRO A 46 1.42 19.92 6.93
C PRO A 46 1.07 19.38 8.33
N TYR A 47 1.83 19.75 9.37
CA TYR A 47 1.56 19.35 10.74
C TYR A 47 0.22 19.87 11.26
N GLU A 48 -0.25 21.06 10.86
CA GLU A 48 -1.56 21.59 11.28
C GLU A 48 -2.74 20.69 10.88
N MET A 49 -2.58 19.84 9.87
CA MET A 49 -3.61 18.88 9.45
C MET A 49 -3.73 17.68 10.38
N ILE A 50 -2.65 17.33 11.07
CA ILE A 50 -2.54 16.16 11.95
C ILE A 50 -2.34 16.52 13.43
N GLU A 51 -2.31 17.80 13.73
CA GLU A 51 -2.13 18.29 15.11
C GLU A 51 -3.28 17.86 16.02
N GLN A 52 -4.51 17.94 15.52
CA GLN A 52 -5.69 17.48 16.23
C GLN A 52 -6.09 16.09 15.75
N PRO A 53 -6.57 15.21 16.64
CA PRO A 53 -7.08 13.92 16.23
C PRO A 53 -8.34 14.10 15.38
N LEU A 54 -8.55 13.15 14.46
CA LEU A 54 -9.81 13.08 13.73
C LEU A 54 -10.92 12.59 14.65
N THR A 55 -12.09 13.21 14.56
CA THR A 55 -13.28 12.74 15.25
C THR A 55 -13.79 11.49 14.52
N LEU A 56 -13.67 10.33 15.16
CA LEU A 56 -14.21 9.06 14.68
C LEU A 56 -15.36 8.63 15.59
N LEU A 57 -16.32 7.90 15.03
CA LEU A 57 -17.39 7.29 15.83
C LEU A 57 -16.77 6.39 16.92
N ASN A 58 -17.28 6.50 18.15
CA ASN A 58 -16.83 5.74 19.32
C ASN A 58 -15.39 6.03 19.81
N ILE A 59 -14.72 7.07 19.34
CA ILE A 59 -13.36 7.37 19.80
C ILE A 59 -13.32 7.66 21.30
N ASP A 60 -14.35 8.33 21.83
CA ASP A 60 -14.49 8.60 23.29
C ASP A 60 -14.60 7.29 24.07
N ASN A 61 -15.44 6.36 23.62
CA ASN A 61 -15.62 5.06 24.27
C ASN A 61 -14.34 4.23 24.21
N ALA A 62 -13.69 4.18 23.06
CA ALA A 62 -12.43 3.46 22.87
C ALA A 62 -11.33 4.03 23.78
N ALA A 63 -11.23 5.35 23.89
CA ALA A 63 -10.30 6.03 24.77
C ALA A 63 -10.62 5.73 26.25
N ASN A 64 -11.89 5.78 26.66
CA ASN A 64 -12.30 5.47 28.02
C ASN A 64 -11.95 4.03 28.42
N VAL A 65 -12.22 3.05 27.55
CA VAL A 65 -11.87 1.63 27.80
C VAL A 65 -10.36 1.47 27.99
N LEU A 66 -9.56 2.14 27.14
CA LEU A 66 -8.11 2.05 27.23
C LEU A 66 -7.57 2.77 28.48
N CYS A 67 -8.06 3.95 28.80
CA CYS A 67 -7.68 4.69 30.01
C CYS A 67 -8.11 3.95 31.30
N GLU A 68 -9.27 3.29 31.30
CA GLU A 68 -9.70 2.49 32.45
C GLU A 68 -8.76 1.28 32.65
N ALA A 69 -8.37 0.59 31.56
CA ALA A 69 -7.43 -0.51 31.64
C ALA A 69 -6.05 -0.06 32.20
N ILE A 70 -5.54 1.10 31.76
CA ILE A 70 -4.30 1.68 32.28
C ILE A 70 -4.44 2.02 33.78
N ASN A 71 -5.50 2.73 34.17
CA ASN A 71 -5.72 3.20 35.54
C ASN A 71 -5.97 2.05 36.56
N THR A 72 -6.48 0.92 36.07
CA THR A 72 -6.73 -0.28 36.90
C THR A 72 -5.61 -1.31 36.82
N GLU A 73 -4.48 -0.97 36.20
CA GLU A 73 -3.35 -1.89 35.97
C GLU A 73 -3.79 -3.21 35.33
N GLN A 74 -4.78 -3.14 34.43
CA GLN A 74 -5.26 -4.29 33.68
C GLN A 74 -4.22 -4.67 32.62
N PRO A 75 -3.76 -5.95 32.53
CA PRO A 75 -2.87 -6.38 31.47
C PRO A 75 -3.50 -6.19 30.09
N ILE A 76 -2.72 -5.76 29.12
CA ILE A 76 -3.21 -5.48 27.76
C ILE A 76 -2.55 -6.45 26.78
N GLU A 77 -3.37 -7.22 26.08
CA GLU A 77 -2.96 -8.17 25.04
C GLU A 77 -3.35 -7.62 23.67
N ILE A 78 -2.38 -7.21 22.87
CA ILE A 78 -2.59 -6.70 21.52
C ILE A 78 -2.46 -7.85 20.51
N PHE A 79 -3.47 -8.03 19.66
CA PHE A 79 -3.41 -8.92 18.51
C PHE A 79 -3.34 -8.08 17.23
N ALA A 80 -2.17 -8.06 16.59
CA ALA A 80 -1.92 -7.32 15.35
C ALA A 80 -2.07 -8.18 14.10
N ASP A 81 -2.22 -7.57 12.92
CA ASP A 81 -2.06 -8.33 11.67
C ASP A 81 -0.57 -8.56 11.35
N TYR A 82 -0.30 -9.45 10.39
CA TYR A 82 1.03 -9.96 10.04
C TYR A 82 1.72 -9.18 8.89
N ASP A 83 1.19 -8.07 8.47
CA ASP A 83 1.81 -7.23 7.44
C ASP A 83 2.38 -5.92 8.00
N CYS A 84 2.87 -5.06 7.12
CA CYS A 84 3.56 -3.84 7.54
C CYS A 84 2.64 -2.86 8.26
N ASP A 85 1.33 -2.81 7.92
CA ASP A 85 0.38 -1.95 8.62
C ASP A 85 0.07 -2.51 10.02
N GLY A 86 -0.19 -3.82 10.14
CA GLY A 86 -0.34 -4.48 11.44
C GLY A 86 0.89 -4.34 12.32
N LEU A 87 2.11 -4.46 11.75
CA LEU A 87 3.36 -4.25 12.48
C LEU A 87 3.46 -2.82 13.03
N THR A 88 3.19 -1.82 12.20
CA THR A 88 3.26 -0.41 12.59
C THR A 88 2.16 -0.03 13.58
N SER A 89 0.95 -0.56 13.41
CA SER A 89 -0.19 -0.41 14.33
C SER A 89 0.13 -0.96 15.71
N GLY A 90 0.65 -2.19 15.77
CA GLY A 90 1.04 -2.84 17.01
C GLY A 90 2.14 -2.09 17.74
N TYR A 91 3.17 -1.63 17.02
CA TYR A 91 4.25 -0.84 17.59
C TYR A 91 3.77 0.52 18.12
N ILE A 92 2.87 1.19 17.41
CA ILE A 92 2.29 2.47 17.84
C ILE A 92 1.59 2.33 19.20
N LEU A 93 0.67 1.38 19.35
CA LEU A 93 -0.02 1.15 20.61
C LEU A 93 0.91 0.67 21.73
N TYR A 94 1.83 -0.27 21.41
CA TYR A 94 2.80 -0.77 22.38
C TYR A 94 3.66 0.36 22.94
N THR A 95 4.19 1.23 22.08
CA THR A 95 5.08 2.31 22.52
C THR A 95 4.34 3.28 23.44
N PHE A 96 3.12 3.70 23.06
CA PHE A 96 2.31 4.55 23.89
C PHE A 96 2.02 3.91 25.26
N LEU A 97 1.50 2.67 25.27
CA LEU A 97 1.13 1.95 26.47
C LEU A 97 2.33 1.69 27.38
N SER A 98 3.48 1.34 26.82
CA SER A 98 4.73 1.16 27.58
C SER A 98 5.19 2.48 28.21
N CYS A 99 5.10 3.60 27.48
CA CYS A 99 5.48 4.92 28.00
C CYS A 99 4.58 5.39 29.17
N VAL A 100 3.31 4.99 29.18
CA VAL A 100 2.40 5.31 30.31
C VAL A 100 2.44 4.24 31.42
N GLY A 101 3.33 3.24 31.32
CA GLY A 101 3.58 2.24 32.35
C GLY A 101 2.61 1.05 32.36
N ALA A 102 1.84 0.83 31.31
CA ALA A 102 0.93 -0.31 31.20
C ALA A 102 1.70 -1.63 30.99
N GLU A 103 1.18 -2.73 31.53
CA GLU A 103 1.64 -4.08 31.21
C GLU A 103 1.05 -4.51 29.87
N VAL A 104 1.87 -4.49 28.79
CA VAL A 104 1.41 -4.71 27.43
C VAL A 104 2.20 -5.80 26.72
N PHE A 105 1.49 -6.66 26.00
CA PHE A 105 2.03 -7.74 25.17
C PHE A 105 1.47 -7.63 23.76
N VAL A 106 2.33 -7.83 22.74
CA VAL A 106 1.91 -7.81 21.34
C VAL A 106 2.11 -9.18 20.71
N HIS A 107 1.07 -9.68 20.08
CA HIS A 107 1.10 -10.92 19.32
C HIS A 107 0.92 -10.64 17.82
N TYR A 108 1.86 -11.16 17.03
CA TYR A 108 1.80 -11.16 15.58
C TYR A 108 1.60 -12.61 15.09
N PRO A 109 0.47 -12.93 14.44
CA PRO A 109 0.21 -14.28 13.96
C PRO A 109 1.06 -14.62 12.75
N GLU A 110 1.25 -15.93 12.51
CA GLU A 110 1.81 -16.39 11.25
C GLU A 110 0.69 -16.58 10.21
N ARG A 111 1.02 -16.38 8.94
CA ARG A 111 0.01 -16.54 7.85
C ARG A 111 -0.64 -17.91 7.78
N LYS A 112 0.05 -18.96 8.27
CA LYS A 112 -0.54 -20.31 8.37
C LYS A 112 -1.73 -20.38 9.33
N ASP A 113 -1.81 -19.47 10.30
CA ASP A 113 -2.87 -19.42 11.32
C ASP A 113 -4.13 -18.71 10.79
N GLY A 114 -4.09 -18.17 9.58
CA GLY A 114 -5.16 -17.43 8.93
C GLY A 114 -5.04 -15.92 9.12
N TYR A 115 -6.03 -15.17 8.64
CA TYR A 115 -6.09 -13.73 8.74
C TYR A 115 -6.81 -13.28 10.01
N GLY A 116 -6.21 -12.33 10.72
CA GLY A 116 -6.76 -11.64 11.88
C GLY A 116 -6.97 -12.55 13.10
N LEU A 117 -7.65 -12.04 14.12
CA LEU A 117 -7.93 -12.71 15.37
C LEU A 117 -8.46 -14.13 15.14
N ASN A 118 -7.95 -15.12 15.87
CA ASN A 118 -8.33 -16.52 15.71
C ASN A 118 -8.59 -17.21 17.06
N LEU A 119 -9.46 -18.23 17.03
CA LEU A 119 -9.88 -18.96 18.23
C LEU A 119 -8.72 -19.66 18.95
N THR A 120 -7.67 -20.06 18.24
CA THR A 120 -6.51 -20.71 18.84
C THR A 120 -5.82 -19.77 19.81
N TRP A 121 -5.53 -18.53 19.37
CA TRP A 121 -4.93 -17.52 20.22
C TRP A 121 -5.90 -17.07 21.34
N CYS A 122 -7.17 -16.89 21.03
CA CYS A 122 -8.16 -16.54 22.06
C CYS A 122 -8.18 -17.57 23.22
N LYS A 123 -8.08 -18.86 22.91
CA LYS A 123 -7.99 -19.93 23.91
C LYS A 123 -6.70 -19.81 24.73
N LEU A 124 -5.57 -19.51 24.12
CA LEU A 124 -4.30 -19.30 24.82
C LEU A 124 -4.39 -18.13 25.80
N VAL A 125 -5.01 -17.00 25.40
CA VAL A 125 -5.24 -15.86 26.30
C VAL A 125 -6.16 -16.25 27.47
N VAL A 126 -7.29 -16.89 27.20
CA VAL A 126 -8.21 -17.35 28.23
C VAL A 126 -7.49 -18.27 29.22
N ASP A 127 -6.70 -19.23 28.76
CA ASP A 127 -5.96 -20.17 29.60
C ASP A 127 -4.85 -19.45 30.40
N LYS A 128 -4.12 -18.50 29.80
CA LYS A 128 -3.08 -17.69 30.45
C LYS A 128 -3.65 -16.94 31.66
N TYR A 129 -4.82 -16.36 31.53
CA TYR A 129 -5.44 -15.54 32.59
C TYR A 129 -6.54 -16.27 33.39
N LYS A 130 -6.69 -17.58 33.24
CA LYS A 130 -7.78 -18.37 33.87
C LYS A 130 -7.88 -18.13 35.38
N ASN A 131 -6.74 -18.13 36.07
CA ASN A 131 -6.65 -18.00 37.52
C ASN A 131 -6.39 -16.57 37.99
N ASN A 132 -6.25 -15.60 37.08
CA ASN A 132 -6.00 -14.21 37.44
C ASN A 132 -7.31 -13.54 37.91
N LYS A 133 -7.22 -12.72 38.95
CA LYS A 133 -8.37 -11.92 39.42
C LYS A 133 -8.72 -10.83 38.41
N ILE A 134 -7.70 -10.19 37.84
CA ILE A 134 -7.85 -9.19 36.80
C ILE A 134 -7.67 -9.90 35.47
N LYS A 135 -8.67 -9.81 34.60
CA LYS A 135 -8.61 -10.32 33.23
C LYS A 135 -7.96 -9.27 32.33
N PRO A 136 -7.33 -9.66 31.20
CA PRO A 136 -6.73 -8.69 30.31
C PRO A 136 -7.79 -7.91 29.53
N LEU A 137 -7.40 -6.74 29.02
CA LEU A 137 -8.04 -6.12 27.87
C LEU A 137 -7.38 -6.70 26.61
N VAL A 138 -8.18 -7.26 25.69
CA VAL A 138 -7.69 -7.65 24.36
C VAL A 138 -7.95 -6.53 23.39
N ILE A 139 -6.90 -6.08 22.68
CA ILE A 139 -7.02 -5.07 21.63
C ILE A 139 -6.63 -5.72 20.30
N THR A 140 -7.47 -5.60 19.27
CA THR A 140 -7.05 -5.93 17.91
C THR A 140 -6.59 -4.67 17.19
N VAL A 141 -5.55 -4.77 16.38
CA VAL A 141 -5.08 -3.67 15.54
C VAL A 141 -4.96 -4.14 14.08
N ASP A 142 -5.52 -3.37 13.16
CA ASP A 142 -5.54 -3.68 11.73
C ASP A 142 -6.29 -4.99 11.42
N ASN A 143 -7.16 -5.40 12.29
CA ASN A 143 -8.06 -6.54 12.12
C ASN A 143 -9.14 -6.55 13.20
N GLY A 144 -10.14 -7.42 13.07
CA GLY A 144 -11.11 -7.67 14.15
C GLY A 144 -12.55 -7.38 13.75
N ILE A 145 -12.81 -6.45 12.81
CA ILE A 145 -14.18 -6.01 12.46
C ILE A 145 -15.11 -7.14 11.96
N THR A 146 -14.55 -8.25 11.50
CA THR A 146 -15.32 -9.42 11.03
C THR A 146 -15.15 -10.66 11.92
N LYS A 147 -14.64 -10.50 13.15
CA LYS A 147 -14.25 -11.60 14.06
C LYS A 147 -15.28 -11.85 15.18
N LYS A 148 -16.54 -11.94 14.79
CA LYS A 148 -17.69 -12.09 15.69
C LYS A 148 -17.57 -13.27 16.65
N GLU A 149 -17.17 -14.43 16.16
CA GLU A 149 -17.12 -15.66 16.97
C GLU A 149 -15.94 -15.64 17.95
N GLU A 150 -14.79 -15.13 17.51
CA GLU A 150 -13.60 -14.97 18.35
C GLU A 150 -13.85 -13.96 19.48
N VAL A 151 -14.43 -12.83 19.17
CA VAL A 151 -14.80 -11.80 20.15
C VAL A 151 -15.85 -12.36 21.13
N LYS A 152 -16.88 -13.05 20.61
CA LYS A 152 -17.87 -13.70 21.45
C LYS A 152 -17.21 -14.68 22.45
N TYR A 153 -16.25 -15.49 21.97
CA TYR A 153 -15.53 -16.44 22.83
C TYR A 153 -14.77 -15.73 23.97
N LEU A 154 -14.08 -14.62 23.68
CA LEU A 154 -13.39 -13.83 24.69
C LEU A 154 -14.39 -13.22 25.70
N ARG A 155 -15.49 -12.63 25.22
CA ARG A 155 -16.55 -12.05 26.06
C ARG A 155 -17.26 -13.08 26.96
N ASP A 156 -17.52 -14.27 26.43
CA ASP A 156 -18.10 -15.40 27.20
C ASP A 156 -17.15 -15.86 28.33
N ASN A 157 -15.84 -15.52 28.26
CA ASN A 157 -14.82 -15.78 29.29
C ASN A 157 -14.46 -14.51 30.11
N ASN A 158 -15.31 -13.47 30.11
CA ASN A 158 -15.15 -12.21 30.83
C ASN A 158 -13.86 -11.46 30.48
N ILE A 159 -13.43 -11.51 29.23
CA ILE A 159 -12.31 -10.73 28.69
C ILE A 159 -12.89 -9.59 27.86
N ASP A 160 -12.52 -8.36 28.21
CA ASP A 160 -12.92 -7.18 27.48
C ASP A 160 -12.17 -7.08 26.16
N VAL A 161 -12.84 -6.52 25.14
CA VAL A 161 -12.28 -6.43 23.78
C VAL A 161 -12.49 -5.01 23.25
N LEU A 162 -11.41 -4.42 22.74
CA LEU A 162 -11.41 -3.20 21.94
C LEU A 162 -10.92 -3.56 20.54
N ILE A 163 -11.72 -3.30 19.52
CA ILE A 163 -11.33 -3.48 18.12
C ILE A 163 -10.88 -2.13 17.58
N THR A 164 -9.64 -2.06 17.06
CA THR A 164 -9.19 -0.96 16.20
C THR A 164 -8.88 -1.52 14.82
N ASP A 165 -9.70 -1.16 13.85
CA ASP A 165 -9.63 -1.70 12.49
C ASP A 165 -9.97 -0.61 11.47
N HIS A 166 -9.72 -0.88 10.19
CA HIS A 166 -10.05 0.02 9.09
C HIS A 166 -10.64 -0.74 7.89
N HIS A 167 -10.92 -2.02 8.04
CA HIS A 167 -11.52 -2.84 6.99
C HIS A 167 -13.02 -2.64 6.91
N LEU A 168 -13.60 -2.89 5.73
CA LEU A 168 -15.03 -2.73 5.52
C LEU A 168 -15.85 -3.70 6.39
N PRO A 169 -16.77 -3.21 7.21
CA PRO A 169 -17.59 -4.05 8.07
C PRO A 169 -18.56 -4.92 7.26
N GLN A 170 -18.80 -6.15 7.74
CA GLN A 170 -19.82 -7.04 7.21
C GLN A 170 -20.86 -7.27 8.31
N GLN A 171 -22.10 -6.82 8.08
CA GLN A 171 -23.18 -6.82 9.09
C GLN A 171 -23.39 -8.15 9.81
N ASN A 172 -23.31 -9.27 9.08
CA ASN A 172 -23.49 -10.61 9.65
C ASN A 172 -22.28 -11.10 10.46
N LEU A 173 -21.12 -10.49 10.31
CA LEU A 173 -19.86 -10.83 10.99
C LEU A 173 -19.41 -9.78 12.00
N LEU A 174 -20.17 -8.69 12.14
CA LEU A 174 -19.82 -7.61 13.06
C LEU A 174 -19.86 -8.11 14.52
N PRO A 175 -18.75 -7.96 15.28
CA PRO A 175 -18.69 -8.29 16.68
C PRO A 175 -19.69 -7.50 17.53
N GLN A 176 -20.09 -8.04 18.67
CA GLN A 176 -21.03 -7.44 19.59
C GLN A 176 -20.49 -7.48 21.03
N ASN A 177 -21.01 -6.61 21.89
CA ASN A 177 -20.59 -6.51 23.30
C ASN A 177 -19.08 -6.21 23.46
N CYS A 178 -18.52 -5.40 22.56
CA CYS A 178 -17.16 -4.88 22.59
C CYS A 178 -17.17 -3.45 22.03
N GLU A 179 -16.14 -2.69 22.35
CA GLU A 179 -15.95 -1.38 21.72
C GLU A 179 -15.25 -1.56 20.36
N ILE A 180 -15.70 -0.78 19.38
CA ILE A 180 -15.18 -0.83 18.00
C ILE A 180 -14.86 0.59 17.57
N LEU A 181 -13.59 0.81 17.24
CA LEU A 181 -13.09 2.01 16.59
C LEU A 181 -12.69 1.66 15.17
N ASP A 182 -13.60 1.92 14.24
CA ASP A 182 -13.39 1.70 12.81
C ASP A 182 -14.01 2.87 12.02
N PRO A 183 -13.23 3.57 11.19
CA PRO A 183 -13.72 4.74 10.45
C PRO A 183 -14.78 4.43 9.39
N HIS A 184 -14.99 3.17 9.03
CA HIS A 184 -16.07 2.76 8.10
C HIS A 184 -17.43 2.58 8.78
N LEU A 185 -17.51 2.75 10.09
CA LEU A 185 -18.78 2.79 10.81
C LEU A 185 -19.43 4.18 10.77
N ASP A 186 -18.73 5.19 10.27
CA ASP A 186 -19.19 6.57 10.16
C ASP A 186 -18.73 7.20 8.84
N GLU A 187 -19.43 8.28 8.42
CA GLU A 187 -19.09 9.07 7.23
C GLU A 187 -18.07 10.19 7.56
N SER A 188 -16.99 9.86 8.24
CA SER A 188 -15.91 10.81 8.55
C SER A 188 -15.19 11.28 7.29
N THR A 189 -14.88 12.59 7.20
CA THR A 189 -14.30 13.21 6.00
C THR A 189 -12.96 12.61 5.59
N PHE A 190 -12.08 12.32 6.56
CA PHE A 190 -10.74 11.76 6.32
C PHE A 190 -10.53 10.40 6.98
N GLY A 191 -11.34 10.05 7.99
CA GLY A 191 -11.19 8.82 8.76
C GLY A 191 -11.24 7.58 7.88
N GLN A 192 -12.16 7.53 6.92
CA GLN A 192 -12.30 6.42 5.96
C GLN A 192 -11.04 6.14 5.11
N TYR A 193 -10.03 7.01 5.16
CA TYR A 193 -8.77 6.84 4.46
C TYR A 193 -7.62 6.49 5.41
N LEU A 194 -7.87 6.26 6.71
CA LEU A 194 -6.87 5.78 7.64
C LEU A 194 -6.59 4.30 7.40
N CYS A 195 -5.32 3.91 7.51
CA CYS A 195 -4.89 2.52 7.67
C CYS A 195 -4.99 2.11 9.15
N GLY A 196 -4.72 0.85 9.47
CA GLY A 196 -4.70 0.36 10.86
C GLY A 196 -3.78 1.18 11.77
N ALA A 197 -2.57 1.52 11.30
CA ALA A 197 -1.65 2.41 12.02
C ALA A 197 -2.26 3.81 12.23
N GLY A 198 -3.05 4.29 11.26
CA GLY A 198 -3.76 5.57 11.35
C GLY A 198 -4.83 5.57 12.42
N VAL A 199 -5.59 4.49 12.54
CA VAL A 199 -6.63 4.34 13.60
C VAL A 199 -5.98 4.26 14.98
N ALA A 200 -4.94 3.43 15.14
CA ALA A 200 -4.19 3.29 16.38
C ALA A 200 -3.56 4.63 16.80
N TRP A 201 -2.90 5.33 15.87
CA TRP A 201 -2.28 6.62 16.11
C TRP A 201 -3.31 7.70 16.48
N ASN A 202 -4.45 7.71 15.80
CA ASN A 202 -5.51 8.68 16.08
C ASN A 202 -6.09 8.49 17.48
N LEU A 203 -6.24 7.25 17.94
CA LEU A 203 -6.69 6.92 19.29
C LEU A 203 -5.72 7.46 20.36
N ILE A 204 -4.42 7.17 20.22
CA ILE A 204 -3.43 7.67 21.20
C ILE A 204 -3.34 9.19 21.15
N ARG A 205 -3.41 9.81 19.97
CA ARG A 205 -3.42 11.25 19.80
C ARG A 205 -4.62 11.90 20.48
N TYR A 206 -5.79 11.25 20.40
CA TYR A 206 -7.00 11.67 21.10
C TYR A 206 -6.79 11.63 22.62
N ILE A 207 -6.27 10.53 23.16
CA ILE A 207 -5.99 10.37 24.59
C ILE A 207 -4.99 11.43 25.09
N GLU A 208 -3.90 11.66 24.37
CA GLU A 208 -2.92 12.68 24.73
C GLU A 208 -3.53 14.08 24.81
N LYS A 209 -4.37 14.45 23.85
CA LYS A 209 -4.95 15.80 23.77
C LYS A 209 -6.09 16.03 24.76
N GLN A 210 -6.91 15.02 25.02
CA GLN A 210 -8.11 15.17 25.84
C GLN A 210 -7.86 14.81 27.30
N GLU A 211 -7.08 13.74 27.55
CA GLU A 211 -6.92 13.18 28.89
C GLU A 211 -5.63 13.64 29.58
N LEU A 212 -4.51 13.64 28.86
CA LEU A 212 -3.21 13.97 29.47
C LEU A 212 -2.88 15.45 29.41
N GLN A 213 -3.49 16.21 28.48
CA GLN A 213 -3.26 17.66 28.29
C GLN A 213 -1.77 18.04 28.15
N GLU A 214 -0.96 17.14 27.59
CA GLU A 214 0.49 17.33 27.49
C GLU A 214 0.88 17.90 26.12
N ASP A 215 1.83 18.87 26.12
CA ASP A 215 2.41 19.45 24.92
C ASP A 215 3.44 18.52 24.26
N TYR A 216 4.04 17.60 25.04
CA TYR A 216 5.05 16.66 24.56
C TYR A 216 4.41 15.31 24.32
N SER A 217 4.14 14.99 23.06
CA SER A 217 3.33 13.83 22.75
C SER A 217 4.15 12.69 22.16
N ILE A 218 3.91 11.49 22.66
CA ILE A 218 4.46 10.23 22.16
C ILE A 218 4.00 10.04 20.72
N SER A 219 2.77 10.45 20.40
CA SER A 219 2.23 10.38 19.06
C SER A 219 3.04 11.17 18.05
N ASN A 220 3.69 12.30 18.42
CA ASN A 220 4.58 13.04 17.52
C ASN A 220 5.83 12.24 17.16
N TYR A 221 6.41 11.52 18.12
CA TYR A 221 7.54 10.62 17.89
C TYR A 221 7.17 9.49 16.92
N LEU A 222 5.91 9.06 16.93
CA LEU A 222 5.39 7.93 16.14
C LEU A 222 4.92 8.32 14.72
N ILE A 223 4.92 9.60 14.34
CA ILE A 223 4.53 10.03 12.98
C ILE A 223 5.32 9.31 11.86
N PRO A 224 6.64 9.05 11.97
CA PRO A 224 7.36 8.24 11.00
C PRO A 224 6.77 6.85 10.79
N ILE A 225 6.39 6.19 11.88
CA ILE A 225 5.83 4.83 11.86
C ILE A 225 4.42 4.84 11.23
N LEU A 226 3.60 5.82 11.58
CA LEU A 226 2.30 6.07 10.95
C LEU A 226 2.45 6.27 9.43
N ALA A 227 3.43 7.04 8.98
CA ALA A 227 3.68 7.26 7.56
C ALA A 227 4.10 5.97 6.83
N ILE A 228 4.85 5.07 7.48
CA ILE A 228 5.23 3.76 6.94
C ILE A 228 3.98 2.91 6.73
N GLY A 229 3.11 2.74 7.74
CA GLY A 229 1.85 1.99 7.63
C GLY A 229 0.96 2.55 6.52
N THR A 230 0.74 3.87 6.50
CA THR A 230 -0.08 4.55 5.48
C THR A 230 0.38 4.29 4.05
N ILE A 231 1.70 4.27 3.81
CA ILE A 231 2.26 3.98 2.47
C ILE A 231 2.20 2.48 2.17
N ALA A 232 2.49 1.63 3.15
CA ALA A 232 2.58 0.19 2.98
C ALA A 232 1.24 -0.46 2.64
N ASP A 233 0.17 0.04 3.24
CA ASP A 233 -1.20 -0.42 2.99
C ASP A 233 -1.83 0.22 1.74
N VAL A 234 -1.08 1.04 1.02
CA VAL A 234 -1.53 1.67 -0.25
C VAL A 234 -2.83 2.45 -0.07
N MET A 235 -3.00 3.10 1.08
CA MET A 235 -4.21 3.86 1.37
C MET A 235 -4.48 4.98 0.35
N PRO A 236 -5.75 5.38 0.17
CA PRO A 236 -6.06 6.56 -0.62
C PRO A 236 -5.29 7.77 -0.11
N LEU A 237 -4.55 8.42 -1.03
CA LEU A 237 -3.67 9.55 -0.71
C LEU A 237 -4.51 10.84 -0.62
N SER A 238 -5.37 10.92 0.39
CA SER A 238 -6.07 12.13 0.79
C SER A 238 -5.06 13.22 1.18
N ILE A 239 -5.50 14.47 1.28
CA ILE A 239 -4.64 15.56 1.77
C ILE A 239 -4.13 15.27 3.19
N TYR A 240 -4.97 14.66 4.03
CA TYR A 240 -4.57 14.24 5.38
C TYR A 240 -3.41 13.23 5.33
N ASN A 241 -3.55 12.15 4.55
CA ASN A 241 -2.51 11.13 4.40
C ASN A 241 -1.24 11.69 3.76
N GLN A 242 -1.34 12.62 2.81
CA GLN A 242 -0.17 13.33 2.27
C GLN A 242 0.54 14.15 3.35
N CYS A 243 -0.20 14.82 4.24
CA CYS A 243 0.40 15.57 5.35
C CYS A 243 1.09 14.63 6.36
N VAL A 244 0.47 13.50 6.70
CA VAL A 244 1.09 12.44 7.51
C VAL A 244 2.43 12.01 6.91
N ILE A 245 2.43 11.70 5.61
CA ILE A 245 3.63 11.24 4.89
C ILE A 245 4.71 12.32 4.88
N LEU A 246 4.36 13.57 4.60
CA LEU A 246 5.33 14.67 4.58
C LEU A 246 5.96 14.90 5.95
N CYS A 247 5.17 14.91 7.03
CA CYS A 247 5.67 15.04 8.40
C CYS A 247 6.57 13.86 8.78
N GLY A 248 6.13 12.63 8.47
CA GLY A 248 6.92 11.42 8.73
C GLY A 248 8.26 11.44 8.00
N LEU A 249 8.27 11.78 6.71
CA LEU A 249 9.49 11.89 5.92
C LEU A 249 10.44 12.98 6.43
N GLN A 250 9.90 14.10 6.91
CA GLN A 250 10.72 15.16 7.50
C GLN A 250 11.47 14.64 8.73
N ILE A 251 10.79 13.91 9.62
CA ILE A 251 11.42 13.32 10.80
C ILE A 251 12.41 12.21 10.41
N MET A 252 12.01 11.26 9.53
CA MET A 252 12.87 10.18 9.05
C MET A 252 14.19 10.66 8.43
N ASN A 253 14.17 11.84 7.82
CA ASN A 253 15.35 12.43 7.17
C ASN A 253 16.13 13.39 8.07
N SER A 254 15.69 13.62 9.30
CA SER A 254 16.36 14.44 10.31
C SER A 254 17.24 13.62 11.26
N SER A 255 17.90 14.30 12.19
CA SER A 255 18.63 13.67 13.31
C SER A 255 17.71 13.04 14.38
N ASN A 256 16.40 13.30 14.31
CA ASN A 256 15.41 12.80 15.26
C ASN A 256 14.69 11.54 14.73
N ALA A 257 15.21 10.93 13.67
CA ALA A 257 14.66 9.68 13.14
C ALA A 257 14.74 8.57 14.20
N PRO A 258 13.73 7.70 14.33
CA PRO A 258 13.85 6.48 15.12
C PRO A 258 15.09 5.67 14.68
N GLU A 259 15.79 5.03 15.64
CA GLU A 259 17.07 4.37 15.39
C GLU A 259 16.99 3.34 14.25
N SER A 260 15.93 2.54 14.22
CA SER A 260 15.69 1.56 13.15
C SER A 260 15.60 2.21 11.76
N ILE A 261 14.94 3.36 11.67
CA ILE A 261 14.80 4.10 10.42
C ILE A 261 16.11 4.79 10.02
N ALA A 262 16.85 5.31 11.00
CA ALA A 262 18.19 5.89 10.76
C ALA A 262 19.14 4.84 10.22
N MET A 263 19.18 3.62 10.81
CA MET A 263 19.99 2.51 10.36
C MET A 263 19.57 2.00 8.99
N PHE A 264 18.28 1.86 8.73
CA PHE A 264 17.79 1.53 7.39
C PHE A 264 18.28 2.52 6.34
N LYS A 265 18.22 3.83 6.65
CA LYS A 265 18.70 4.91 5.77
C LYS A 265 20.20 4.81 5.50
N GLU A 266 21.02 4.46 6.50
CA GLU A 266 22.47 4.27 6.34
C GLU A 266 22.81 3.10 5.43
N GLN A 267 22.04 2.03 5.46
CA GLN A 267 22.21 0.86 4.60
C GLN A 267 21.69 1.02 3.18
N LEU A 268 20.80 2.01 2.95
CA LEU A 268 20.44 2.39 1.60
C LEU A 268 21.69 2.86 0.87
N ALA A 269 22.06 2.17 -0.19
CA ALA A 269 23.35 2.17 -0.93
C ALA A 269 23.90 3.54 -1.40
N SER A 270 23.51 4.67 -0.82
CA SER A 270 23.91 5.98 -1.29
C SER A 270 23.80 7.13 -0.28
N GLY A 271 23.54 6.93 1.00
CA GLY A 271 23.26 8.05 1.92
C GLY A 271 22.03 8.86 1.49
N ASN A 272 21.11 8.22 0.81
CA ASN A 272 19.96 8.83 0.15
C ASN A 272 18.88 9.27 1.14
N THR A 273 18.15 10.26 0.72
CA THR A 273 16.92 10.71 1.40
C THR A 273 15.84 9.64 1.31
N ILE A 274 15.22 9.28 2.43
CA ILE A 274 14.02 8.42 2.43
C ILE A 274 12.89 9.18 1.74
N THR A 275 12.26 8.53 0.79
CA THR A 275 11.13 9.04 0.01
C THR A 275 9.93 8.10 0.16
N PRO A 276 8.71 8.49 -0.24
CA PRO A 276 7.58 7.56 -0.28
C PRO A 276 7.88 6.31 -1.12
N LYS A 277 8.65 6.47 -2.21
CA LYS A 277 9.08 5.36 -3.07
C LYS A 277 10.00 4.39 -2.32
N THR A 278 10.95 4.90 -1.52
CA THR A 278 11.83 4.08 -0.68
C THR A 278 11.02 3.23 0.30
N ILE A 279 10.01 3.84 0.95
CA ILE A 279 9.14 3.11 1.88
C ILE A 279 8.32 2.06 1.12
N GLY A 280 7.59 2.44 0.08
CA GLY A 280 6.65 1.55 -0.62
C GLY A 280 7.32 0.45 -1.46
N TRP A 281 8.55 0.65 -1.95
CA TRP A 281 9.22 -0.30 -2.85
C TRP A 281 10.41 -1.03 -2.22
N GLU A 282 10.94 -0.54 -1.10
CA GLU A 282 12.07 -1.16 -0.42
C GLU A 282 11.70 -1.61 1.00
N LEU A 283 11.39 -0.68 1.93
CA LEU A 283 11.16 -1.01 3.33
C LEU A 283 9.91 -1.89 3.54
N ALA A 284 8.74 -1.47 3.08
CA ALA A 284 7.50 -2.22 3.27
C ALA A 284 7.54 -3.62 2.63
N PRO A 285 8.06 -3.81 1.39
CA PRO A 285 8.28 -5.16 0.84
C PRO A 285 9.25 -6.03 1.64
N MET A 286 10.27 -5.46 2.28
CA MET A 286 11.21 -6.17 3.14
C MET A 286 10.51 -6.66 4.42
N LEU A 287 9.79 -5.79 5.13
CA LEU A 287 9.02 -6.15 6.32
C LEU A 287 7.94 -7.20 5.99
N ASN A 288 7.18 -6.97 4.92
CA ASN A 288 6.16 -7.91 4.44
C ASN A 288 6.73 -9.28 4.02
N ALA A 289 8.01 -9.35 3.59
CA ALA A 289 8.63 -10.62 3.23
C ALA A 289 8.74 -11.56 4.43
N CYS A 290 9.00 -11.03 5.62
CA CYS A 290 9.07 -11.80 6.86
C CYS A 290 7.72 -12.47 7.18
N GLY A 291 6.60 -11.73 7.12
CA GLY A 291 5.26 -12.29 7.29
C GLY A 291 4.90 -13.33 6.22
N ARG A 292 5.33 -13.12 4.95
CA ARG A 292 5.10 -14.08 3.87
C ARG A 292 5.89 -15.38 4.02
N LEU A 293 7.03 -15.35 4.71
CA LEU A 293 7.89 -16.51 4.98
C LEU A 293 7.71 -17.08 6.38
N ASN A 294 6.64 -16.70 7.11
CA ASN A 294 6.32 -17.10 8.48
C ASN A 294 7.46 -16.79 9.48
N GLN A 295 8.00 -15.58 9.41
CA GLN A 295 9.02 -15.07 10.34
C GLN A 295 8.73 -13.61 10.72
N ILE A 296 7.48 -13.33 11.03
CA ILE A 296 6.99 -11.97 11.32
C ILE A 296 7.71 -11.33 12.51
N THR A 297 8.15 -12.12 13.49
CA THR A 297 8.89 -11.63 14.67
C THR A 297 10.17 -10.89 14.29
N SER A 298 10.85 -11.30 13.20
CA SER A 298 12.05 -10.57 12.72
C SER A 298 11.71 -9.16 12.26
N ALA A 299 10.56 -8.98 11.57
CA ALA A 299 10.09 -7.66 11.16
C ALA A 299 9.60 -6.82 12.36
N ALA A 300 8.94 -7.46 13.34
CA ALA A 300 8.53 -6.78 14.56
C ALA A 300 9.75 -6.24 15.32
N ASN A 301 10.76 -7.08 15.55
CA ASN A 301 11.96 -6.70 16.27
C ASN A 301 12.71 -5.52 15.63
N PHE A 302 12.53 -5.26 14.34
CA PHE A 302 13.09 -4.07 13.68
C PHE A 302 12.62 -2.76 14.33
N PHE A 303 11.39 -2.72 14.86
CA PHE A 303 10.86 -1.53 15.52
C PHE A 303 11.12 -1.50 17.03
N TYR A 304 11.29 -2.67 17.66
CA TYR A 304 11.39 -2.79 19.12
C TYR A 304 12.83 -2.81 19.64
N GLU A 305 13.83 -3.02 18.78
CA GLU A 305 15.23 -3.13 19.21
C GLU A 305 15.91 -1.76 19.22
N ASP A 306 16.55 -1.42 20.34
CA ASP A 306 17.29 -0.16 20.52
C ASP A 306 18.82 -0.38 20.46
N ASP A 307 19.29 -1.63 20.62
CA ASP A 307 20.70 -1.97 20.52
C ASP A 307 21.13 -1.99 19.05
N LYS A 308 22.12 -1.13 18.71
CA LYS A 308 22.56 -0.93 17.32
C LYS A 308 23.15 -2.19 16.67
N GLU A 309 23.91 -2.99 17.42
CA GLU A 309 24.53 -4.21 16.86
C GLU A 309 23.47 -5.24 16.52
N LYS A 310 22.51 -5.45 17.44
CA LYS A 310 21.38 -6.35 17.20
C LYS A 310 20.47 -5.85 16.09
N LEU A 311 20.20 -4.54 16.05
CA LEU A 311 19.39 -3.94 15.01
C LEU A 311 20.01 -4.10 13.62
N TYR A 312 21.35 -4.03 13.53
CA TYR A 312 22.08 -4.33 12.29
C TYR A 312 21.83 -5.77 11.84
N ASP A 313 21.96 -6.75 12.74
CA ASP A 313 21.72 -8.17 12.44
C ASP A 313 20.28 -8.43 12.05
N ILE A 314 19.32 -7.77 12.70
CA ILE A 314 17.89 -7.84 12.37
C ILE A 314 17.66 -7.32 10.96
N LEU A 315 18.21 -6.17 10.62
CA LEU A 315 18.02 -5.55 9.31
C LEU A 315 18.66 -6.39 8.19
N ASP A 316 19.85 -6.96 8.41
CA ASP A 316 20.48 -7.89 7.47
C ASP A 316 19.63 -9.15 7.26
N ASN A 317 19.07 -9.71 8.34
CA ASN A 317 18.16 -10.85 8.25
C ASN A 317 16.89 -10.51 7.43
N ILE A 318 16.27 -9.35 7.66
CA ILE A 318 15.09 -8.88 6.92
C ILE A 318 15.44 -8.72 5.43
N PHE A 319 16.61 -8.16 5.12
CA PHE A 319 17.11 -8.03 3.75
C PHE A 319 17.24 -9.40 3.07
N ASN A 320 17.90 -10.35 3.73
CA ASN A 320 18.09 -11.71 3.23
C ASN A 320 16.75 -12.44 3.02
N MET A 321 15.77 -12.21 3.90
CA MET A 321 14.42 -12.73 3.73
C MET A 321 13.72 -12.18 2.50
N ASN A 322 13.88 -10.90 2.22
CA ASN A 322 13.30 -10.29 1.03
C ASN A 322 13.95 -10.83 -0.26
N GLU A 323 15.26 -11.05 -0.28
CA GLU A 323 15.93 -11.68 -1.42
C GLU A 323 15.45 -13.13 -1.61
N LYS A 324 15.37 -13.92 -0.54
CA LYS A 324 14.81 -15.26 -0.58
C LYS A 324 13.36 -15.28 -1.11
N ARG A 325 12.54 -14.33 -0.69
CA ARG A 325 11.17 -14.17 -1.21
C ARG A 325 11.17 -13.93 -2.72
N LYS A 326 12.05 -13.03 -3.23
CA LYS A 326 12.19 -12.74 -4.67
C LYS A 326 12.66 -13.96 -5.47
N GLU A 327 13.60 -14.73 -4.93
CA GLU A 327 14.09 -15.96 -5.56
C GLU A 327 12.99 -17.02 -5.66
N LEU A 328 12.28 -17.29 -4.56
CA LEU A 328 11.16 -18.23 -4.52
C LEU A 328 10.03 -17.83 -5.49
N GLU A 329 9.70 -16.54 -5.56
CA GLU A 329 8.71 -16.00 -6.49
C GLU A 329 9.14 -16.25 -7.95
N LYS A 330 10.41 -15.94 -8.28
CA LYS A 330 10.96 -16.15 -9.63
C LYS A 330 10.97 -17.64 -10.02
N GLU A 331 11.36 -18.50 -9.09
CA GLU A 331 11.36 -19.95 -9.28
C GLU A 331 9.94 -20.47 -9.50
N ALA A 332 8.98 -20.05 -8.66
CA ALA A 332 7.59 -20.45 -8.77
C ALA A 332 7.01 -20.09 -10.16
N ILE A 333 7.20 -18.86 -10.60
CA ILE A 333 6.74 -18.40 -11.90
C ILE A 333 7.35 -19.24 -13.02
N LYS A 334 8.67 -19.48 -12.98
CA LYS A 334 9.37 -20.30 -13.99
C LYS A 334 8.83 -21.74 -14.06
N ASN A 335 8.44 -22.31 -12.93
CA ASN A 335 7.91 -23.66 -12.87
C ASN A 335 6.44 -23.72 -13.31
N ILE A 336 5.63 -22.74 -12.91
CA ILE A 336 4.22 -22.63 -13.31
C ILE A 336 4.10 -22.38 -14.81
N ASP A 337 4.92 -21.51 -15.40
CA ASP A 337 4.91 -21.18 -16.82
C ASP A 337 4.99 -22.41 -17.74
N LYS A 338 5.64 -23.47 -17.32
CA LYS A 338 5.79 -24.70 -18.12
C LYS A 338 4.46 -25.43 -18.31
N ASN A 339 3.48 -25.19 -17.45
CA ASN A 339 2.23 -25.93 -17.36
C ASN A 339 0.98 -25.05 -17.49
N VAL A 340 1.15 -23.75 -17.81
CA VAL A 340 0.00 -22.85 -17.99
C VAL A 340 -0.79 -23.26 -19.23
N ASN A 341 -2.07 -23.53 -19.04
CA ASN A 341 -3.00 -23.79 -20.12
C ASN A 341 -3.70 -22.51 -20.56
N LEU A 342 -3.31 -21.96 -21.69
CA LEU A 342 -3.87 -20.73 -22.26
C LEU A 342 -5.13 -20.96 -23.13
N SER A 343 -5.67 -22.17 -23.17
CA SER A 343 -6.98 -22.42 -23.80
C SER A 343 -8.15 -21.86 -22.97
N HIS A 344 -7.91 -21.65 -21.68
CA HIS A 344 -8.84 -21.04 -20.74
C HIS A 344 -8.70 -19.52 -20.69
N LYS A 345 -9.77 -18.83 -20.30
CA LYS A 345 -9.82 -17.37 -20.10
C LYS A 345 -9.34 -16.94 -18.71
N ILE A 346 -8.87 -17.88 -17.91
CA ILE A 346 -8.33 -17.69 -16.56
C ILE A 346 -7.06 -18.54 -16.41
N VAL A 347 -6.06 -18.03 -15.71
CA VAL A 347 -4.86 -18.77 -15.34
C VAL A 347 -5.06 -19.36 -13.94
N ILE A 348 -5.04 -20.70 -13.84
CA ILE A 348 -5.07 -21.40 -12.55
C ILE A 348 -3.78 -22.21 -12.39
N ALA A 349 -3.11 -22.07 -11.24
CA ALA A 349 -1.89 -22.78 -10.94
C ALA A 349 -1.90 -23.35 -9.52
N ILE A 350 -1.41 -24.59 -9.37
CA ILE A 350 -1.20 -25.23 -8.06
C ILE A 350 0.26 -25.04 -7.66
N ALA A 351 0.49 -24.49 -6.47
CA ALA A 351 1.79 -24.04 -5.97
C ALA A 351 2.13 -24.64 -4.59
N ASP A 352 1.83 -25.91 -4.36
CA ASP A 352 2.01 -26.62 -3.08
C ASP A 352 3.45 -26.57 -2.53
N LYS A 353 4.44 -26.42 -3.39
CA LYS A 353 5.86 -26.36 -3.02
C LYS A 353 6.31 -25.03 -2.44
N TYR A 354 5.48 -23.99 -2.56
CA TYR A 354 5.84 -22.63 -2.20
C TYR A 354 5.04 -22.14 -0.99
N PRO A 355 5.62 -21.26 -0.16
CA PRO A 355 4.89 -20.68 0.96
C PRO A 355 3.56 -20.03 0.53
N VAL A 356 2.50 -20.29 1.28
CA VAL A 356 1.16 -19.74 1.03
C VAL A 356 1.18 -18.20 0.93
N GLY A 357 2.04 -17.55 1.70
CA GLY A 357 2.24 -16.10 1.67
C GLY A 357 2.70 -15.53 0.33
N LEU A 358 3.18 -16.37 -0.61
CA LEU A 358 3.60 -15.95 -1.94
C LEU A 358 2.50 -16.05 -3.00
N GLN A 359 1.40 -16.76 -2.73
CA GLN A 359 0.34 -17.00 -3.71
C GLN A 359 -0.19 -15.72 -4.35
N GLY A 360 -0.46 -14.68 -3.54
CA GLY A 360 -0.96 -13.39 -4.03
C GLY A 360 0.03 -12.65 -4.93
N LEU A 361 1.34 -12.75 -4.65
CA LEU A 361 2.40 -12.16 -5.48
C LEU A 361 2.53 -12.93 -6.81
N ILE A 362 2.53 -14.25 -6.74
CA ILE A 362 2.61 -15.11 -7.93
C ILE A 362 1.39 -14.88 -8.82
N ALA A 363 0.17 -14.85 -8.24
CA ALA A 363 -1.05 -14.55 -8.99
C ALA A 363 -0.99 -13.16 -9.66
N GLY A 364 -0.47 -12.15 -8.96
CA GLY A 364 -0.27 -10.81 -9.53
C GLY A 364 0.68 -10.80 -10.73
N LYS A 365 1.77 -11.55 -10.66
CA LYS A 365 2.74 -11.68 -11.77
C LYS A 365 2.17 -12.45 -12.96
N LEU A 366 1.45 -13.56 -12.70
CA LEU A 366 0.79 -14.33 -13.75
C LEU A 366 -0.28 -13.51 -14.46
N LYS A 367 -1.11 -12.77 -13.69
CA LYS A 367 -2.09 -11.83 -14.21
C LYS A 367 -1.44 -10.81 -15.16
N THR A 368 -0.37 -10.17 -14.75
CA THR A 368 0.34 -9.16 -15.56
C THR A 368 0.99 -9.79 -16.80
N LYS A 369 1.55 -10.98 -16.67
CA LYS A 369 2.23 -11.67 -17.77
C LYS A 369 1.27 -12.12 -18.86
N TYR A 370 0.10 -12.65 -18.48
CA TYR A 370 -0.85 -13.24 -19.43
C TYR A 370 -2.04 -12.33 -19.78
N GLY A 371 -2.22 -11.21 -19.06
CA GLY A 371 -3.38 -10.32 -19.26
C GLY A 371 -4.72 -10.94 -18.85
N LEU A 372 -4.71 -12.04 -18.08
CA LEU A 372 -5.87 -12.81 -17.69
C LEU A 372 -6.03 -12.79 -16.16
N PRO A 373 -7.25 -12.97 -15.61
CA PRO A 373 -7.41 -13.28 -14.20
C PRO A 373 -6.54 -14.47 -13.81
N ALA A 374 -5.90 -14.42 -12.66
CA ALA A 374 -5.02 -15.49 -12.20
C ALA A 374 -5.35 -15.92 -10.78
N ILE A 375 -5.38 -17.23 -10.54
CA ILE A 375 -5.60 -17.87 -9.25
C ILE A 375 -4.43 -18.81 -8.98
N VAL A 376 -3.80 -18.64 -7.81
CA VAL A 376 -2.74 -19.53 -7.35
C VAL A 376 -3.22 -20.24 -6.09
N LEU A 377 -3.17 -21.57 -6.11
CA LEU A 377 -3.78 -22.47 -5.16
C LEU A 377 -2.73 -23.33 -4.45
N SER A 378 -3.03 -23.75 -3.23
CA SER A 378 -2.33 -24.84 -2.52
C SER A 378 -3.33 -25.78 -1.88
N SER A 379 -2.91 -27.03 -1.73
CA SER A 379 -3.73 -28.12 -1.13
C SER A 379 -4.02 -27.85 0.34
N SER A 380 -5.29 -27.98 0.74
CA SER A 380 -5.75 -27.80 2.11
C SER A 380 -6.90 -28.80 2.39
N GLY A 381 -6.55 -29.97 2.91
CA GLY A 381 -7.52 -31.05 3.13
C GLY A 381 -8.23 -31.47 1.83
N ASP A 382 -9.56 -31.39 1.82
CA ASP A 382 -10.44 -31.68 0.67
C ASP A 382 -10.59 -30.50 -0.31
N THR A 383 -9.96 -29.37 0.00
CA THR A 383 -10.03 -28.15 -0.81
C THR A 383 -8.65 -27.73 -1.31
N TYR A 384 -8.64 -26.83 -2.29
CA TYR A 384 -7.56 -25.92 -2.59
C TYR A 384 -7.87 -24.56 -1.97
N SER A 385 -6.88 -23.95 -1.30
CA SER A 385 -6.96 -22.59 -0.80
C SER A 385 -5.97 -21.71 -1.56
N GLY A 386 -6.34 -20.49 -1.92
CA GLY A 386 -5.46 -19.66 -2.72
C GLY A 386 -5.85 -18.20 -2.85
N SER A 387 -5.06 -17.49 -3.62
CA SER A 387 -5.20 -16.07 -3.90
C SER A 387 -5.56 -15.81 -5.35
N CYS A 388 -6.49 -14.89 -5.56
CA CYS A 388 -6.97 -14.44 -6.87
C CYS A 388 -6.49 -13.01 -7.16
N ARG A 389 -6.17 -12.71 -8.42
CA ARG A 389 -5.84 -11.37 -8.91
C ARG A 389 -6.45 -11.15 -10.29
N SER A 390 -7.00 -9.95 -10.51
CA SER A 390 -7.57 -9.55 -11.80
C SER A 390 -7.45 -8.04 -11.98
N ASP A 391 -7.35 -7.55 -13.21
CA ASP A 391 -7.40 -6.12 -13.53
C ASP A 391 -8.74 -5.77 -14.22
N ASN A 392 -9.06 -6.47 -15.29
CA ASN A 392 -10.15 -6.11 -16.20
C ASN A 392 -11.50 -6.76 -15.81
N ILE A 393 -11.48 -7.80 -14.99
CA ILE A 393 -12.65 -8.57 -14.60
C ILE A 393 -12.82 -8.51 -13.08
N SER A 394 -13.98 -8.05 -12.62
CA SER A 394 -14.30 -8.08 -11.19
C SER A 394 -14.37 -9.52 -10.69
N LEU A 395 -13.51 -9.87 -9.72
CA LEU A 395 -13.51 -11.19 -9.11
C LEU A 395 -14.85 -11.53 -8.46
N ASN A 396 -15.51 -10.54 -7.84
CA ASN A 396 -16.85 -10.73 -7.27
C ASN A 396 -17.88 -11.13 -8.35
N LYS A 397 -17.80 -10.52 -9.55
CA LYS A 397 -18.67 -10.89 -10.68
C LYS A 397 -18.28 -12.27 -11.24
N LEU A 398 -16.97 -12.56 -11.32
CA LEU A 398 -16.46 -13.81 -11.87
C LEU A 398 -16.91 -15.03 -11.05
N VAL A 399 -16.86 -14.94 -9.72
CA VAL A 399 -17.22 -16.06 -8.83
C VAL A 399 -18.70 -16.06 -8.41
N LYS A 400 -19.49 -15.07 -8.87
CA LYS A 400 -20.92 -14.99 -8.53
C LYS A 400 -21.67 -16.23 -9.01
N GLY A 401 -22.36 -16.88 -8.08
CA GLY A 401 -23.10 -18.15 -8.33
C GLY A 401 -22.25 -19.42 -8.20
N ALA A 402 -20.92 -19.34 -8.09
CA ALA A 402 -20.07 -20.51 -7.93
C ALA A 402 -20.30 -21.21 -6.59
N LYS A 403 -20.58 -20.45 -5.51
CA LYS A 403 -20.89 -21.00 -4.19
C LYS A 403 -22.23 -21.75 -4.17
N GLU A 404 -23.25 -21.18 -4.82
CA GLU A 404 -24.58 -21.80 -4.95
C GLU A 404 -24.53 -23.11 -5.76
N LYS A 405 -23.61 -23.22 -6.70
CA LYS A 405 -23.34 -24.43 -7.49
C LYS A 405 -22.39 -25.41 -6.80
N HIS A 406 -22.01 -25.16 -5.54
CA HIS A 406 -21.06 -25.96 -4.76
C HIS A 406 -19.69 -26.16 -5.42
N LEU A 407 -19.27 -25.26 -6.33
CA LEU A 407 -17.94 -25.30 -6.95
C LEU A 407 -16.86 -24.78 -6.00
N ILE A 408 -17.22 -23.77 -5.20
CA ILE A 408 -16.33 -23.18 -4.21
C ILE A 408 -16.93 -23.25 -2.81
N LYS A 409 -16.07 -23.39 -1.81
CA LYS A 409 -16.47 -23.38 -0.40
C LYS A 409 -16.59 -21.94 0.11
N GLU A 410 -15.61 -21.10 -0.20
CA GLU A 410 -15.50 -19.72 0.26
C GLU A 410 -14.85 -18.83 -0.79
N PHE A 411 -15.27 -17.57 -0.79
CA PHE A 411 -14.57 -16.47 -1.46
C PHE A 411 -14.71 -15.23 -0.58
N GLY A 412 -13.58 -14.52 -0.40
CA GLY A 412 -13.54 -13.23 0.29
C GLY A 412 -12.55 -12.30 -0.42
N GLY A 413 -12.95 -11.07 -0.64
CA GLY A 413 -12.10 -10.09 -1.32
C GLY A 413 -12.87 -9.01 -2.06
N HIS A 414 -12.13 -8.22 -2.82
CA HIS A 414 -12.59 -7.06 -3.58
C HIS A 414 -12.59 -7.34 -5.08
N LYS A 415 -12.86 -6.28 -5.86
CA LYS A 415 -12.93 -6.33 -7.32
C LYS A 415 -11.69 -6.99 -7.95
N ASN A 416 -10.48 -6.64 -7.48
CA ASN A 416 -9.20 -6.96 -8.14
C ASN A 416 -8.34 -7.98 -7.39
N ALA A 417 -8.66 -8.28 -6.13
CA ALA A 417 -7.90 -9.20 -5.27
C ALA A 417 -8.82 -9.93 -4.30
N GLY A 418 -8.52 -11.20 -4.04
CA GLY A 418 -9.30 -12.00 -3.09
C GLY A 418 -8.64 -13.32 -2.72
N GLY A 419 -9.19 -13.95 -1.68
CA GLY A 419 -8.91 -15.33 -1.30
C GLY A 419 -10.05 -16.25 -1.72
N ILE A 420 -9.73 -17.49 -2.07
CA ILE A 420 -10.71 -18.48 -2.51
C ILE A 420 -10.40 -19.86 -1.93
N LYS A 421 -11.45 -20.63 -1.63
CA LYS A 421 -11.37 -22.08 -1.35
C LYS A 421 -12.23 -22.84 -2.34
N ILE A 422 -11.62 -23.75 -3.10
CA ILE A 422 -12.25 -24.54 -4.17
C ILE A 422 -12.24 -26.01 -3.73
N TYR A 423 -13.34 -26.75 -3.89
CA TYR A 423 -13.32 -28.19 -3.67
C TYR A 423 -12.42 -28.86 -4.71
N LYS A 424 -11.54 -29.77 -4.28
CA LYS A 424 -10.57 -30.44 -5.17
C LYS A 424 -11.26 -31.19 -6.31
N THR A 425 -12.40 -31.79 -6.02
CA THR A 425 -13.22 -32.52 -7.00
C THR A 425 -13.88 -31.61 -8.05
N GLU A 426 -14.01 -30.32 -7.73
CA GLU A 426 -14.74 -29.35 -8.54
C GLU A 426 -13.82 -28.39 -9.31
N LEU A 427 -12.50 -28.59 -9.27
CA LEU A 427 -11.56 -27.65 -9.88
C LEU A 427 -11.81 -27.46 -11.38
N GLU A 428 -11.98 -28.54 -12.14
CA GLU A 428 -12.23 -28.48 -13.59
C GLU A 428 -13.60 -27.84 -13.88
N ASN A 429 -14.64 -28.19 -13.13
CA ASN A 429 -15.96 -27.59 -13.26
C ASN A 429 -15.92 -26.07 -12.95
N PHE A 430 -15.10 -25.67 -11.97
CA PHE A 430 -14.89 -24.26 -11.64
C PHE A 430 -14.16 -23.50 -12.76
N ILE A 431 -13.17 -24.11 -13.41
CA ILE A 431 -12.47 -23.52 -14.57
C ILE A 431 -13.47 -23.27 -15.70
N GLU A 432 -14.26 -24.28 -16.05
CA GLU A 432 -15.29 -24.17 -17.09
C GLU A 432 -16.36 -23.12 -16.72
N PHE A 433 -16.77 -23.07 -15.45
CA PHE A 433 -17.66 -22.04 -14.96
C PHE A 433 -17.09 -20.63 -15.17
N CYS A 434 -15.80 -20.41 -14.85
CA CYS A 434 -15.13 -19.13 -15.06
C CYS A 434 -15.05 -18.76 -16.54
N ASP A 435 -14.70 -19.68 -17.42
CA ASP A 435 -14.65 -19.45 -18.85
C ASP A 435 -16.01 -19.03 -19.42
N ASN A 436 -17.07 -19.71 -19.02
CA ASN A 436 -18.43 -19.38 -19.43
C ASN A 436 -18.88 -18.03 -18.86
N LYS A 437 -18.51 -17.73 -17.61
CA LYS A 437 -18.84 -16.45 -16.98
C LYS A 437 -18.11 -15.27 -17.65
N ILE A 438 -16.87 -15.45 -18.05
CA ILE A 438 -16.11 -14.45 -18.79
C ILE A 438 -16.74 -14.20 -20.17
N LYS A 439 -17.19 -15.25 -20.87
CA LYS A 439 -17.92 -15.12 -22.14
C LYS A 439 -19.21 -14.32 -21.95
N GLU A 440 -20.01 -14.68 -20.95
CA GLU A 440 -21.25 -13.95 -20.60
C GLU A 440 -20.97 -12.47 -20.37
N LEU A 441 -19.95 -12.14 -19.55
CA LEU A 441 -19.57 -10.75 -19.27
C LEU A 441 -19.06 -9.99 -20.50
N GLN A 442 -18.45 -10.69 -21.48
CA GLN A 442 -18.06 -10.12 -22.77
C GLN A 442 -19.28 -9.81 -23.64
N GLU A 443 -20.22 -10.75 -23.73
CA GLU A 443 -21.44 -10.63 -24.55
C GLU A 443 -22.41 -9.56 -24.00
N THR A 444 -22.45 -9.39 -22.68
CA THR A 444 -23.29 -8.37 -22.03
C THR A 444 -22.66 -6.96 -22.03
N GLY A 445 -21.40 -6.82 -22.52
CA GLY A 445 -20.69 -5.54 -22.49
C GLY A 445 -20.29 -5.11 -21.06
N GLU A 446 -20.42 -6.00 -20.07
CA GLU A 446 -20.00 -5.73 -18.69
C GLU A 446 -18.50 -5.85 -18.45
N LEU A 447 -17.78 -6.46 -19.38
CA LEU A 447 -16.34 -6.23 -19.51
C LEU A 447 -16.22 -4.90 -20.23
N ASN A 448 -15.58 -3.92 -19.57
CA ASN A 448 -15.25 -2.69 -20.22
C ASN A 448 -14.54 -3.04 -21.55
N GLU A 449 -15.14 -2.65 -22.67
CA GLU A 449 -14.39 -2.53 -23.92
C GLU A 449 -13.12 -1.78 -23.56
N GLU A 450 -11.99 -2.23 -24.07
CA GLU A 450 -10.70 -1.54 -23.91
C GLU A 450 -10.90 -0.09 -24.37
N GLN A 451 -11.30 0.77 -23.44
CA GLN A 451 -11.19 2.21 -23.67
C GLN A 451 -9.70 2.44 -23.91
N GLU A 452 -9.38 3.08 -25.03
CA GLU A 452 -7.99 3.52 -25.24
C GLU A 452 -7.45 4.09 -23.94
N PRO A 453 -6.36 3.54 -23.39
CA PRO A 453 -5.85 4.00 -22.12
C PRO A 453 -5.58 5.51 -22.21
N GLU A 454 -6.31 6.28 -21.40
CA GLU A 454 -6.12 7.72 -21.27
C GLU A 454 -4.98 7.98 -20.28
N ILE A 455 -4.07 8.87 -20.68
CA ILE A 455 -3.06 9.45 -19.80
C ILE A 455 -3.54 10.83 -19.37
N LEU A 456 -3.80 11.00 -18.08
CA LEU A 456 -4.06 12.31 -17.50
C LEU A 456 -2.72 13.06 -17.38
N VAL A 457 -2.66 14.26 -17.96
CA VAL A 457 -1.45 15.07 -18.03
C VAL A 457 -1.60 16.31 -17.17
N ASP A 458 -0.61 16.60 -16.33
CA ASP A 458 -0.64 17.76 -15.43
C ASP A 458 -0.22 19.07 -16.11
N GLY A 459 0.41 19.05 -17.29
CA GLY A 459 0.79 20.27 -18.02
C GLY A 459 1.89 20.06 -19.05
N TYR A 460 2.48 21.16 -19.48
CA TYR A 460 3.60 21.19 -20.43
C TYR A 460 4.87 21.61 -19.72
N LEU A 461 5.98 20.96 -20.04
CA LEU A 461 7.32 21.29 -19.58
C LEU A 461 8.30 21.26 -20.76
N SER A 462 9.49 21.83 -20.55
CA SER A 462 10.63 21.81 -21.46
C SER A 462 11.79 20.98 -20.88
N LEU A 463 12.82 20.69 -21.69
CA LEU A 463 13.95 19.87 -21.23
C LEU A 463 14.75 20.52 -20.09
N ILE A 464 14.69 21.84 -19.93
CA ILE A 464 15.34 22.56 -18.81
C ILE A 464 14.66 22.23 -17.47
N ASP A 465 13.36 21.90 -17.49
CA ASP A 465 12.59 21.59 -16.30
C ASP A 465 12.93 20.21 -15.74
N ILE A 466 13.64 19.37 -16.51
CA ILE A 466 14.21 18.09 -16.02
C ILE A 466 15.47 18.42 -15.21
N ASN A 467 15.26 18.82 -13.97
CA ASN A 467 16.30 19.23 -13.03
C ASN A 467 16.03 18.67 -11.62
N ASN A 468 17.05 18.77 -10.76
CA ASN A 468 16.99 18.21 -9.43
C ASN A 468 15.94 18.88 -8.55
N THR A 469 15.76 20.18 -8.67
CA THR A 469 14.76 20.92 -7.88
C THR A 469 13.35 20.41 -8.14
N ASN A 470 12.97 20.29 -9.42
CA ASN A 470 11.64 19.79 -9.79
C ASN A 470 11.46 18.31 -9.42
N SER A 471 12.50 17.50 -9.62
CA SER A 471 12.48 16.09 -9.21
C SER A 471 12.28 15.94 -7.69
N ASP A 472 12.97 16.73 -6.88
CA ASP A 472 12.87 16.68 -5.43
C ASP A 472 11.49 17.14 -4.93
N ILE A 473 10.92 18.16 -5.57
CA ILE A 473 9.56 18.62 -5.29
C ILE A 473 8.55 17.48 -5.55
N ILE A 474 8.65 16.83 -6.71
CA ILE A 474 7.76 15.72 -7.07
C ILE A 474 7.97 14.54 -6.11
N ASN A 475 9.21 14.17 -5.79
CA ASN A 475 9.51 12.99 -4.97
C ASN A 475 9.14 13.13 -3.48
N LYS A 476 8.78 14.31 -3.01
CA LYS A 476 8.28 14.51 -1.64
C LYS A 476 6.90 13.92 -1.42
N PHE A 477 6.09 13.80 -2.48
CA PHE A 477 4.73 13.29 -2.38
C PHE A 477 4.66 11.79 -2.65
N ALA A 478 3.74 11.12 -1.98
CA ALA A 478 3.37 9.78 -2.34
C ALA A 478 2.43 9.77 -3.56
N TYR A 479 2.49 8.73 -4.35
CA TYR A 479 1.66 8.57 -5.54
C TYR A 479 1.08 7.17 -5.62
N ASN A 480 -0.19 7.08 -5.97
CA ASN A 480 -0.86 5.83 -6.34
C ASN A 480 -1.73 6.06 -7.60
N LYS A 481 -2.22 4.99 -8.22
CA LYS A 481 -2.99 5.11 -9.46
C LYS A 481 -4.37 5.74 -9.28
N GLU A 482 -4.97 5.60 -8.12
CA GLU A 482 -6.41 5.87 -7.90
C GLU A 482 -6.67 7.26 -7.34
N SER A 483 -5.99 7.65 -6.28
CA SER A 483 -6.29 8.89 -5.55
C SER A 483 -5.33 10.04 -5.84
N PHE A 484 -4.04 9.75 -6.04
CA PHE A 484 -3.03 10.76 -6.32
C PHE A 484 -1.98 10.20 -7.29
N PRO A 485 -2.27 10.12 -8.61
CA PRO A 485 -1.37 9.53 -9.59
C PRO A 485 -0.07 10.34 -9.76
N GLN A 486 1.02 9.67 -10.17
CA GLN A 486 2.29 10.35 -10.44
C GLN A 486 2.10 11.44 -11.50
N PRO A 487 2.66 12.63 -11.32
CA PRO A 487 2.51 13.72 -12.29
C PRO A 487 3.13 13.36 -13.65
N ILE A 488 2.37 13.61 -14.70
CA ILE A 488 2.78 13.38 -16.08
C ILE A 488 2.72 14.71 -16.82
N PHE A 489 3.80 15.02 -17.55
CA PHE A 489 3.91 16.25 -18.32
C PHE A 489 4.16 15.94 -19.79
N ILE A 490 3.74 16.85 -20.66
CA ILE A 490 4.02 16.80 -22.10
C ILE A 490 5.25 17.65 -22.39
N PHE A 491 6.19 17.05 -23.09
CA PHE A 491 7.35 17.72 -23.70
C PHE A 491 7.14 17.72 -25.20
N LYS A 492 6.94 18.91 -25.79
CA LYS A 492 6.58 19.06 -27.20
C LYS A 492 7.75 19.38 -28.11
N HIS A 493 7.59 19.00 -29.37
CA HIS A 493 8.49 19.38 -30.48
C HIS A 493 9.96 19.07 -30.18
N LEU A 494 10.21 17.86 -29.67
CA LEU A 494 11.56 17.40 -29.37
C LEU A 494 12.20 16.82 -30.64
N LEU A 495 13.31 17.42 -31.08
CA LEU A 495 14.14 16.91 -32.15
C LEU A 495 14.92 15.70 -31.65
N VAL A 496 14.80 14.58 -32.34
CA VAL A 496 15.61 13.38 -32.11
C VAL A 496 16.91 13.54 -32.91
N GLU A 497 17.97 14.00 -32.24
CA GLU A 497 19.30 14.16 -32.89
C GLU A 497 19.97 12.79 -33.10
N GLN A 498 19.81 11.89 -32.10
CA GLN A 498 20.33 10.52 -32.17
C GLN A 498 19.43 9.59 -31.37
N PHE A 499 19.41 8.34 -31.77
CA PHE A 499 18.81 7.26 -30.99
C PHE A 499 19.60 5.96 -31.16
N ASN A 500 19.53 5.09 -30.13
CA ASN A 500 20.16 3.78 -30.14
C ASN A 500 19.29 2.77 -29.39
N TYR A 501 18.98 1.66 -30.04
CA TYR A 501 18.34 0.51 -29.36
C TYR A 501 19.32 -0.20 -28.46
N SER A 502 18.85 -0.66 -27.30
CA SER A 502 19.67 -1.44 -26.38
C SER A 502 20.08 -2.78 -26.99
N LYS A 503 21.37 -3.14 -26.88
CA LYS A 503 21.89 -4.42 -27.38
C LYS A 503 21.26 -5.64 -26.69
N ASN A 504 20.91 -5.51 -25.41
CA ASN A 504 20.37 -6.59 -24.59
C ASN A 504 18.85 -6.75 -24.72
N ASN A 505 18.14 -5.69 -25.11
CA ASN A 505 16.70 -5.70 -25.30
C ASN A 505 16.32 -4.56 -26.25
N SER A 506 16.02 -4.89 -27.50
CA SER A 506 15.68 -3.91 -28.56
C SER A 506 14.41 -3.11 -28.25
N ASN A 507 13.60 -3.54 -27.28
CA ASN A 507 12.46 -2.76 -26.84
C ASN A 507 12.84 -1.60 -25.90
N ASN A 508 14.11 -1.48 -25.52
CA ASN A 508 14.64 -0.31 -24.80
C ASN A 508 15.43 0.56 -25.78
N ILE A 509 15.18 1.85 -25.76
CA ILE A 509 15.78 2.84 -26.66
C ILE A 509 16.36 4.01 -25.87
N CYS A 510 17.51 4.49 -26.30
CA CYS A 510 18.15 5.68 -25.75
C CYS A 510 18.08 6.80 -26.79
N PHE A 511 17.49 7.92 -26.41
CA PHE A 511 17.39 9.11 -27.24
C PHE A 511 18.39 10.18 -26.80
N VAL A 512 18.90 10.95 -27.77
CA VAL A 512 19.46 12.29 -27.58
C VAL A 512 18.44 13.27 -28.14
N LEU A 513 17.78 14.00 -27.25
CA LEU A 513 16.66 14.89 -27.57
C LEU A 513 17.08 16.34 -27.40
N LYS A 514 16.59 17.20 -28.27
CA LYS A 514 16.82 18.64 -28.23
C LYS A 514 15.50 19.39 -28.35
N ASP A 515 15.27 20.35 -27.49
CA ASP A 515 14.08 21.21 -27.54
C ASP A 515 14.28 22.48 -28.36
N THR A 516 13.22 23.26 -28.50
CA THR A 516 13.24 24.56 -29.22
C THR A 516 14.18 25.60 -28.57
N ALA A 517 14.46 25.47 -27.27
CA ALA A 517 15.45 26.31 -26.56
C ALA A 517 16.90 25.82 -26.75
N LYS A 518 17.12 24.80 -27.58
CA LYS A 518 18.43 24.18 -27.87
C LYS A 518 19.03 23.43 -26.67
N ILE A 519 18.20 23.09 -25.66
CA ILE A 519 18.63 22.25 -24.54
C ILE A 519 18.66 20.79 -25.04
N GLU A 520 19.77 20.10 -24.75
CA GLU A 520 19.97 18.70 -25.11
C GLU A 520 19.95 17.81 -23.87
N LYS A 521 19.27 16.67 -23.96
CA LYS A 521 19.21 15.64 -22.91
C LYS A 521 19.29 14.25 -23.49
N LYS A 522 20.06 13.38 -22.82
CA LYS A 522 20.09 11.93 -23.11
C LYS A 522 19.10 11.21 -22.19
N ILE A 523 18.10 10.57 -22.77
CA ILE A 523 16.97 10.00 -22.05
C ILE A 523 16.69 8.56 -22.50
N TRP A 524 16.40 7.66 -21.56
CA TRP A 524 16.05 6.29 -21.87
C TRP A 524 14.53 6.10 -21.94
N GLY A 525 14.08 5.49 -23.06
CA GLY A 525 12.72 4.99 -23.25
C GLY A 525 12.68 3.48 -22.99
N TRP A 526 12.27 3.08 -21.78
CA TRP A 526 12.18 1.68 -21.39
C TRP A 526 10.89 1.05 -21.95
N GLY A 527 11.01 -0.03 -22.72
CA GLY A 527 9.86 -0.69 -23.32
C GLY A 527 9.20 0.06 -24.49
N LEU A 528 9.87 1.09 -25.06
CA LEU A 528 9.31 1.96 -26.10
C LEU A 528 9.93 1.76 -27.49
N GLY A 529 10.87 0.83 -27.62
CA GLY A 529 11.56 0.60 -28.89
C GLY A 529 10.62 0.16 -30.00
N GLU A 530 9.69 -0.77 -29.74
CA GLU A 530 8.70 -1.21 -30.72
C GLU A 530 7.71 -0.10 -31.07
N LEU A 531 7.26 0.70 -30.09
CA LEU A 531 6.37 1.84 -30.33
C LEU A 531 7.04 2.86 -31.24
N TYR A 532 8.32 3.20 -31.00
CA TYR A 532 9.05 4.16 -31.83
C TYR A 532 9.24 3.69 -33.27
N LYS A 533 9.50 2.38 -33.48
CA LYS A 533 9.54 1.76 -34.81
C LYS A 533 8.18 1.81 -35.52
N GLN A 534 7.09 1.51 -34.80
CA GLN A 534 5.74 1.56 -35.36
C GLN A 534 5.33 2.98 -35.78
N LEU A 535 5.86 4.00 -35.11
CA LEU A 535 5.69 5.41 -35.50
C LEU A 535 6.52 5.80 -36.74
N GLY A 536 7.38 4.92 -37.26
CA GLY A 536 8.26 5.20 -38.40
C GLY A 536 9.52 5.98 -38.05
N GLU A 537 9.95 5.91 -36.79
CA GLU A 537 11.18 6.58 -36.27
C GLU A 537 11.21 8.09 -36.58
N PRO A 538 10.18 8.83 -36.16
CA PRO A 538 10.06 10.25 -36.52
C PRO A 538 11.19 11.09 -35.94
N VAL A 539 11.65 12.08 -36.71
CA VAL A 539 12.71 13.03 -36.30
C VAL A 539 12.20 14.03 -35.26
N LEU A 540 10.88 14.30 -35.24
CA LEU A 540 10.25 15.22 -34.29
C LEU A 540 9.19 14.44 -33.50
N ILE A 541 9.29 14.50 -32.16
CA ILE A 541 8.39 13.75 -31.26
C ILE A 541 7.85 14.63 -30.14
N ASP A 542 6.67 14.24 -29.68
CA ASP A 542 6.11 14.68 -28.39
C ASP A 542 6.19 13.52 -27.40
N ILE A 543 6.54 13.83 -26.16
CA ILE A 543 6.68 12.83 -25.09
C ILE A 543 5.74 13.16 -23.95
N ALA A 544 5.01 12.14 -23.46
CA ALA A 544 4.38 12.18 -22.16
C ALA A 544 5.27 11.44 -21.14
N GLY A 545 5.62 12.09 -20.03
CA GLY A 545 6.53 11.52 -19.05
C GLY A 545 6.53 12.22 -17.70
N SER A 546 7.17 11.60 -16.73
CA SER A 546 7.36 12.12 -15.37
C SER A 546 8.82 12.37 -15.07
N ILE A 547 9.11 13.46 -14.37
CA ILE A 547 10.47 13.78 -13.91
C ILE A 547 10.76 12.94 -12.68
N GLU A 548 11.91 12.25 -12.66
CA GLU A 548 12.35 11.45 -11.51
C GLU A 548 13.88 11.53 -11.35
N ARG A 549 14.39 11.04 -10.22
CA ARG A 549 15.82 10.79 -10.05
C ARG A 549 16.22 9.55 -10.85
N ASP A 550 17.36 9.60 -11.53
CA ASP A 550 17.90 8.42 -12.22
C ASP A 550 18.28 7.35 -11.19
N PHE A 551 17.76 6.14 -11.35
CA PHE A 551 18.01 5.05 -10.39
C PHE A 551 19.47 4.57 -10.35
N ARG A 552 20.25 4.78 -11.41
CA ARG A 552 21.67 4.44 -11.50
C ARG A 552 22.57 5.58 -11.03
N MET A 553 22.10 6.81 -11.18
CA MET A 553 22.79 8.03 -10.79
C MET A 553 21.83 8.93 -10.01
N PRO A 554 21.54 8.66 -8.73
CA PRO A 554 20.53 9.40 -7.95
C PRO A 554 20.81 10.91 -7.82
N THR A 555 22.01 11.35 -8.12
CA THR A 555 22.40 12.77 -8.17
C THR A 555 21.90 13.50 -9.41
N VAL A 556 21.37 12.78 -10.40
CA VAL A 556 20.92 13.30 -11.69
C VAL A 556 19.43 13.07 -11.86
N SER A 557 18.73 14.07 -12.37
CA SER A 557 17.31 13.94 -12.75
C SER A 557 17.18 13.52 -14.20
N THR A 558 16.21 12.66 -14.46
CA THR A 558 15.86 12.13 -15.79
C THR A 558 14.36 12.21 -16.05
N LEU A 559 13.97 11.94 -17.28
CA LEU A 559 12.57 11.79 -17.68
C LEU A 559 12.23 10.30 -17.82
N ARG A 560 11.27 9.83 -17.06
CA ARG A 560 10.63 8.54 -17.29
C ARG A 560 9.58 8.71 -18.38
N ILE A 561 9.89 8.26 -19.57
CA ILE A 561 8.96 8.31 -20.70
C ILE A 561 7.86 7.27 -20.51
N ILE A 562 6.60 7.68 -20.68
CA ILE A 562 5.41 6.82 -20.57
C ILE A 562 4.82 6.55 -21.95
N ASP A 563 4.78 7.57 -22.82
CA ASP A 563 4.26 7.45 -24.19
C ASP A 563 4.96 8.43 -25.13
N ILE A 564 4.99 8.09 -26.40
CA ILE A 564 5.60 8.89 -27.48
C ILE A 564 4.60 9.02 -28.63
N LYS A 565 4.54 10.21 -29.22
CA LYS A 565 3.82 10.48 -30.47
C LYS A 565 4.73 11.16 -31.47
N ALA A 566 4.49 10.95 -32.76
CA ALA A 566 5.04 11.84 -33.77
C ALA A 566 4.46 13.24 -33.54
N SER A 567 5.34 14.27 -33.58
CA SER A 567 4.88 15.65 -33.40
C SER A 567 4.37 16.18 -34.73
N ASP A 568 3.20 16.82 -34.70
CA ASP A 568 2.69 17.59 -35.82
C ASP A 568 3.49 18.91 -35.90
N LEU A 569 3.90 19.31 -37.11
CA LEU A 569 4.62 20.56 -37.36
C LEU A 569 3.75 21.79 -37.13
#